data_e37afb232fa7d62189ce69fc97c7b661
#
_entry.id   e37afb232fa7d62189ce69fc97c7b661
#
_cell.length_a   1.000
_cell.length_b   1.000
_cell.length_c   1.000
_cell.angle_alpha   90.00
_cell.angle_beta   90.00
_cell.angle_gamma   90.00
#
_symmetry.space_group_name_H-M   'P 1'
#
loop_
_entity.id
_entity.type
_entity.pdbx_description
1 polymer ?
#
loop_
_entity_poly.entity_id
_entity_poly.type
_entity_poly.pdbx_seq_one_letter_code
_entity_poly.pdbx_strand_id
1 'polypeptide(L)'
;VISIVGPSGGGKTTLLHLCAKLLDLDEGKIKNTFSSSSFAFQEPRLLPWKNVIDNIALGLKAKKIGNKESEQTAKQIALKFGLDEDDFEKFPKDLSGGMKQRVSFARALVVNPSLLFLDEPFSALDIGLKKELQSLLVDTIENEKLSVLFITHDLMEAIRLSDEILVLKAEPVGHIIKTFKIEKPRKQRDDTFVYEQTAKLLKDETIISSFELELR
;
A
#
# COMPACT_ATOMS: atom_id res chain seq x y z
N VAL A 1 -9.71 -2.73 5.45
CA VAL A 1 -8.64 -1.83 4.95
C VAL A 1 -8.76 -0.48 5.63
N ILE A 2 -7.64 0.02 6.14
CA ILE A 2 -7.57 1.33 6.78
C ILE A 2 -6.55 2.18 6.01
N SER A 3 -6.90 3.42 5.70
CA SER A 3 -5.94 4.42 5.22
C SER A 3 -5.71 5.51 6.25
N ILE A 4 -4.50 6.07 6.23
CA ILE A 4 -4.14 7.28 6.97
C ILE A 4 -3.85 8.37 5.95
N VAL A 5 -4.60 9.45 6.03
CA VAL A 5 -4.44 10.62 5.17
C VAL A 5 -4.01 11.83 5.99
N GLY A 6 -3.36 12.80 5.37
CA GLY A 6 -2.91 14.02 6.03
C GLY A 6 -1.76 14.67 5.25
N PRO A 7 -1.26 15.83 5.71
CA PRO A 7 -0.25 16.62 5.00
C PRO A 7 1.10 15.91 4.93
N SER A 8 1.91 16.29 3.94
CA SER A 8 3.30 15.85 3.86
C SER A 8 4.08 16.29 5.11
N GLY A 9 5.00 15.45 5.58
CA GLY A 9 5.74 15.73 6.82
C GLY A 9 4.95 15.49 8.12
N GLY A 10 3.65 15.17 8.06
CA GLY A 10 2.80 14.95 9.25
C GLY A 10 3.09 13.69 10.06
N GLY A 11 4.14 12.92 9.76
CA GLY A 11 4.50 11.72 10.52
C GLY A 11 3.79 10.42 10.08
N LYS A 12 3.04 10.43 8.95
CA LYS A 12 2.33 9.23 8.46
C LYS A 12 3.25 8.03 8.25
N THR A 13 4.36 8.23 7.52
CA THR A 13 5.38 7.20 7.27
C THR A 13 5.99 6.70 8.58
N THR A 14 6.30 7.60 9.52
CA THR A 14 6.81 7.22 10.85
C THR A 14 5.81 6.35 11.59
N LEU A 15 4.53 6.75 11.63
CA LEU A 15 3.46 5.97 12.26
C LEU A 15 3.32 4.59 11.60
N LEU A 16 3.37 4.51 10.26
CA LEU A 16 3.30 3.25 9.53
C LEU A 16 4.50 2.34 9.86
N HIS A 17 5.71 2.91 9.93
CA HIS A 17 6.92 2.16 10.28
C HIS A 17 6.89 1.66 11.73
N LEU A 18 6.37 2.45 12.68
CA LEU A 18 6.16 2.01 14.06
C LEU A 18 5.16 0.84 14.12
N CYS A 19 4.02 0.94 13.40
CA CYS A 19 3.03 -0.14 13.30
C CYS A 19 3.62 -1.43 12.70
N ALA A 20 4.52 -1.28 11.73
CA ALA A 20 5.22 -2.39 11.07
C ALA A 20 6.43 -2.92 11.87
N LYS A 21 6.75 -2.31 13.02
CA LYS A 21 7.96 -2.61 13.83
C LYS A 21 9.28 -2.42 13.06
N LEU A 22 9.30 -1.47 12.14
CA LEU A 22 10.51 -1.03 11.44
C LEU A 22 11.24 0.09 12.21
N LEU A 23 10.55 0.70 13.19
CA LEU A 23 11.06 1.65 14.16
C LEU A 23 10.61 1.24 15.55
N ASP A 24 11.43 1.52 16.54
CA ASP A 24 11.09 1.33 17.96
C ASP A 24 10.23 2.49 18.48
N LEU A 25 9.36 2.19 19.45
CA LEU A 25 8.56 3.18 20.15
C LEU A 25 9.37 3.79 21.28
N ASP A 26 9.40 5.11 21.39
CA ASP A 26 9.92 5.80 22.57
C ASP A 26 8.98 5.63 23.75
N GLU A 27 7.66 5.79 23.51
CA GLU A 27 6.62 5.67 24.54
C GLU A 27 5.33 5.04 23.95
N GLY A 28 4.51 4.49 24.83
CA GLY A 28 3.21 3.91 24.44
C GLY A 28 3.28 2.41 24.12
N LYS A 29 2.25 1.89 23.43
CA LYS A 29 2.15 0.47 23.10
C LYS A 29 1.46 0.28 21.75
N ILE A 30 1.98 -0.62 20.91
CA ILE A 30 1.30 -1.13 19.72
C ILE A 30 0.97 -2.60 19.95
N LYS A 31 -0.33 -2.94 19.91
CA LYS A 31 -0.78 -4.32 19.95
C LYS A 31 -1.08 -4.79 18.52
N ASN A 32 -0.29 -5.72 18.04
CA ASN A 32 -0.49 -6.36 16.74
C ASN A 32 -0.80 -7.85 16.98
N THR A 33 -1.97 -8.30 16.54
CA THR A 33 -2.45 -9.70 16.68
C THR A 33 -2.43 -10.47 15.36
N PHE A 34 -1.97 -9.87 14.28
CA PHE A 34 -1.83 -10.53 12.99
C PHE A 34 -0.68 -11.54 13.02
N SER A 35 -0.89 -12.69 12.38
CA SER A 35 0.07 -13.80 12.36
C SER A 35 1.33 -13.48 11.54
N SER A 36 1.18 -12.67 10.51
CA SER A 36 2.27 -12.27 9.60
C SER A 36 2.00 -10.90 9.02
N SER A 37 3.07 -10.16 8.73
CA SER A 37 2.96 -8.87 8.07
C SER A 37 4.01 -8.72 6.97
N SER A 38 3.71 -7.87 6.00
CA SER A 38 4.62 -7.49 4.93
C SER A 38 4.53 -5.98 4.68
N PHE A 39 5.55 -5.43 4.03
CA PHE A 39 5.66 -4.00 3.80
C PHE A 39 6.05 -3.72 2.35
N ALA A 40 5.34 -2.79 1.69
CA ALA A 40 5.74 -2.21 0.41
C ALA A 40 6.04 -0.72 0.63
N PHE A 41 7.26 -0.33 0.31
CA PHE A 41 7.75 1.04 0.46
C PHE A 41 7.30 1.91 -0.72
N GLN A 42 7.26 3.22 -0.52
CA GLN A 42 6.99 4.21 -1.57
C GLN A 42 7.92 4.00 -2.77
N GLU A 43 9.22 3.94 -2.51
CA GLU A 43 10.18 3.47 -3.52
C GLU A 43 10.24 1.94 -3.49
N PRO A 44 10.28 1.25 -4.64
CA PRO A 44 10.27 -0.22 -4.70
C PRO A 44 11.40 -0.92 -3.93
N ARG A 45 12.53 -0.26 -3.68
CA ARG A 45 13.70 -0.78 -2.94
C ARG A 45 14.06 -2.21 -3.35
N LEU A 46 14.11 -2.46 -4.66
CA LEU A 46 14.53 -3.76 -5.19
C LEU A 46 16.03 -3.95 -4.99
N LEU A 47 16.44 -5.19 -4.71
CA LEU A 47 17.86 -5.54 -4.61
C LEU A 47 18.49 -5.47 -6.00
N PRO A 48 19.43 -4.54 -6.26
CA PRO A 48 19.93 -4.29 -7.61
C PRO A 48 20.74 -5.43 -8.21
N TRP A 49 21.25 -6.34 -7.36
CA TRP A 49 22.01 -7.55 -7.76
C TRP A 49 21.15 -8.80 -7.90
N LYS A 50 19.83 -8.69 -7.79
CA LYS A 50 18.88 -9.78 -7.97
C LYS A 50 17.96 -9.48 -9.14
N ASN A 51 17.63 -10.52 -9.92
CA ASN A 51 16.61 -10.42 -10.96
C ASN A 51 15.19 -10.27 -10.37
N VAL A 52 14.18 -10.16 -11.22
CA VAL A 52 12.77 -10.02 -10.82
C VAL A 52 12.32 -11.14 -9.91
N ILE A 53 12.53 -12.40 -10.33
CA ILE A 53 12.07 -13.57 -9.58
C ILE A 53 12.77 -13.69 -8.23
N ASP A 54 14.07 -13.45 -8.18
CA ASP A 54 14.84 -13.47 -6.94
C ASP A 54 14.43 -12.35 -5.97
N ASN A 55 14.07 -11.18 -6.49
CA ASN A 55 13.51 -10.09 -5.67
C ASN A 55 12.16 -10.50 -5.06
N ILE A 56 11.27 -11.09 -5.86
CA ILE A 56 9.95 -11.53 -5.38
C ILE A 56 10.11 -12.68 -4.37
N ALA A 57 10.93 -13.68 -4.67
CA ALA A 57 11.12 -14.87 -3.83
C ALA A 57 11.82 -14.59 -2.49
N LEU A 58 12.33 -13.38 -2.26
CA LEU A 58 13.15 -13.06 -1.09
C LEU A 58 12.50 -13.44 0.24
N GLY A 59 11.23 -13.08 0.42
CA GLY A 59 10.49 -13.38 1.65
C GLY A 59 10.24 -14.88 1.86
N LEU A 60 10.03 -15.64 0.78
CA LEU A 60 9.85 -17.10 0.84
C LEU A 60 11.14 -17.78 1.25
N LYS A 61 12.27 -17.36 0.67
CA LYS A 61 13.61 -17.87 1.03
C LYS A 61 13.94 -17.57 2.50
N ALA A 62 13.56 -16.38 3.00
CA ALA A 62 13.71 -16.04 4.42
C ALA A 62 12.87 -16.94 5.34
N LYS A 63 11.71 -17.39 4.89
CA LYS A 63 10.88 -18.39 5.58
C LYS A 63 11.40 -19.84 5.42
N LYS A 64 12.58 -20.03 4.80
CA LYS A 64 13.21 -21.34 4.54
C LYS A 64 12.38 -22.27 3.62
N ILE A 65 11.54 -21.71 2.77
CA ILE A 65 10.85 -22.43 1.71
C ILE A 65 11.89 -22.83 0.64
N GLY A 66 11.77 -24.06 0.12
CA GLY A 66 12.73 -24.60 -0.84
C GLY A 66 12.90 -23.73 -2.09
N ASN A 67 14.09 -23.70 -2.66
CA ASN A 67 14.40 -22.81 -3.80
C ASN A 67 13.46 -23.01 -4.99
N LYS A 68 13.19 -24.26 -5.38
CA LYS A 68 12.31 -24.58 -6.51
C LYS A 68 10.86 -24.11 -6.27
N GLU A 69 10.34 -24.33 -5.07
CA GLU A 69 9.00 -23.90 -4.68
C GLU A 69 8.90 -22.37 -4.61
N SER A 70 9.90 -21.72 -4.00
CA SER A 70 9.98 -20.26 -3.92
C SER A 70 10.02 -19.61 -5.31
N GLU A 71 10.79 -20.18 -6.24
CA GLU A 71 10.86 -19.70 -7.61
C GLU A 71 9.53 -19.86 -8.35
N GLN A 72 8.90 -21.03 -8.23
CA GLN A 72 7.61 -21.31 -8.88
C GLN A 72 6.52 -20.37 -8.35
N THR A 73 6.44 -20.16 -7.03
CA THR A 73 5.48 -19.25 -6.42
C THR A 73 5.74 -17.80 -6.84
N ALA A 74 7.01 -17.40 -6.92
CA ALA A 74 7.39 -16.07 -7.38
C ALA A 74 7.00 -15.82 -8.85
N LYS A 75 7.17 -16.80 -9.73
CA LYS A 75 6.72 -16.72 -11.13
C LYS A 75 5.20 -16.57 -11.24
N GLN A 76 4.44 -17.33 -10.47
CA GLN A 76 2.98 -17.25 -10.48
C GLN A 76 2.48 -15.87 -10.04
N ILE A 77 3.03 -15.31 -8.96
CA ILE A 77 2.61 -13.98 -8.51
C ILE A 77 3.12 -12.88 -9.45
N ALA A 78 4.28 -13.04 -10.07
CA ALA A 78 4.78 -12.11 -11.09
C ALA A 78 3.80 -11.97 -12.25
N LEU A 79 3.33 -13.10 -12.79
CA LEU A 79 2.29 -13.13 -13.84
C LEU A 79 0.98 -12.51 -13.38
N LYS A 80 0.53 -12.81 -12.15
CA LYS A 80 -0.68 -12.19 -11.55
C LYS A 80 -0.58 -10.66 -11.50
N PHE A 81 0.63 -10.13 -11.28
CA PHE A 81 0.90 -8.68 -11.28
C PHE A 81 1.28 -8.11 -12.64
N GLY A 82 1.02 -8.85 -13.73
CA GLY A 82 1.18 -8.37 -15.11
C GLY A 82 2.64 -8.20 -15.55
N LEU A 83 3.55 -8.98 -14.98
CA LEU A 83 4.90 -9.16 -15.49
C LEU A 83 4.89 -10.36 -16.47
N ASP A 84 5.61 -10.25 -17.55
CA ASP A 84 5.74 -11.33 -18.54
C ASP A 84 6.90 -12.28 -18.20
N GLU A 85 6.92 -13.48 -18.79
CA GLU A 85 8.00 -14.43 -18.58
C GLU A 85 9.37 -13.87 -19.02
N ASP A 86 9.39 -13.05 -20.06
CA ASP A 86 10.59 -12.36 -20.56
C ASP A 86 11.17 -11.35 -19.56
N ASP A 87 10.39 -10.98 -18.53
CA ASP A 87 10.82 -10.06 -17.48
C ASP A 87 11.53 -10.76 -16.33
N PHE A 88 11.38 -12.06 -16.18
CA PHE A 88 11.78 -12.81 -14.98
C PHE A 88 13.26 -12.71 -14.66
N GLU A 89 14.10 -12.71 -15.67
CA GLU A 89 15.56 -12.63 -15.55
C GLU A 89 16.10 -11.19 -15.59
N LYS A 90 15.23 -10.18 -15.81
CA LYS A 90 15.65 -8.78 -15.83
C LYS A 90 16.06 -8.31 -14.43
N PHE A 91 17.03 -7.42 -14.40
CA PHE A 91 17.48 -6.75 -13.17
C PHE A 91 16.77 -5.40 -13.00
N PRO A 92 16.73 -4.84 -11.79
CA PRO A 92 16.05 -3.58 -11.52
C PRO A 92 16.44 -2.42 -12.45
N LYS A 93 17.69 -2.37 -12.93
CA LYS A 93 18.17 -1.35 -13.87
C LYS A 93 17.49 -1.43 -15.25
N ASP A 94 17.00 -2.62 -15.63
CA ASP A 94 16.40 -2.91 -16.93
C ASP A 94 14.86 -2.77 -16.89
N LEU A 95 14.28 -2.42 -15.72
CA LEU A 95 12.85 -2.31 -15.51
C LEU A 95 12.38 -0.85 -15.57
N SER A 96 11.20 -0.63 -16.16
CA SER A 96 10.48 0.64 -16.03
C SER A 96 10.06 0.90 -14.58
N GLY A 97 9.70 2.15 -14.26
CA GLY A 97 9.17 2.49 -12.93
C GLY A 97 7.94 1.65 -12.54
N GLY A 98 7.03 1.48 -13.49
CA GLY A 98 5.83 0.65 -13.29
C GLY A 98 6.13 -0.82 -13.05
N MET A 99 7.07 -1.40 -13.80
CA MET A 99 7.52 -2.79 -13.58
C MET A 99 8.16 -2.95 -12.21
N LYS A 100 9.00 -2.00 -11.77
CA LYS A 100 9.58 -2.02 -10.41
C LYS A 100 8.50 -2.03 -9.34
N GLN A 101 7.42 -1.26 -9.55
CA GLN A 101 6.31 -1.22 -8.61
C GLN A 101 5.54 -2.55 -8.58
N ARG A 102 5.28 -3.16 -9.75
CA ARG A 102 4.68 -4.51 -9.84
C ARG A 102 5.51 -5.55 -9.08
N VAL A 103 6.84 -5.54 -9.27
CA VAL A 103 7.77 -6.42 -8.52
C VAL A 103 7.70 -6.17 -7.02
N SER A 104 7.61 -4.90 -6.59
CA SER A 104 7.48 -4.53 -5.18
C SER A 104 6.20 -5.08 -4.54
N PHE A 105 5.05 -4.93 -5.23
CA PHE A 105 3.78 -5.51 -4.77
C PHE A 105 3.83 -7.04 -4.74
N ALA A 106 4.31 -7.67 -5.79
CA ALA A 106 4.46 -9.12 -5.86
C ALA A 106 5.35 -9.65 -4.72
N ARG A 107 6.49 -8.99 -4.45
CA ARG A 107 7.40 -9.32 -3.34
C ARG A 107 6.72 -9.19 -1.98
N ALA A 108 5.90 -8.18 -1.78
CA ALA A 108 5.20 -7.98 -0.53
C ALA A 108 4.09 -9.02 -0.29
N LEU A 109 3.43 -9.49 -1.36
CA LEU A 109 2.29 -10.39 -1.29
C LEU A 109 2.66 -11.87 -1.42
N VAL A 110 3.82 -12.22 -2.00
CA VAL A 110 4.23 -13.62 -2.22
C VAL A 110 4.28 -14.47 -0.95
N VAL A 111 4.49 -13.83 0.21
CA VAL A 111 4.55 -14.50 1.51
C VAL A 111 3.17 -14.73 2.14
N ASN A 112 2.10 -14.39 1.43
CA ASN A 112 0.71 -14.47 1.88
C ASN A 112 0.54 -13.84 3.29
N PRO A 113 0.75 -12.52 3.43
CA PRO A 113 0.66 -11.87 4.73
C PRO A 113 -0.79 -11.73 5.19
N SER A 114 -1.03 -11.78 6.51
CA SER A 114 -2.34 -11.42 7.07
C SER A 114 -2.55 -9.91 7.23
N LEU A 115 -1.45 -9.14 7.23
CA LEU A 115 -1.45 -7.67 7.25
C LEU A 115 -0.41 -7.13 6.28
N LEU A 116 -0.84 -6.24 5.38
CA LEU A 116 0.03 -5.53 4.44
C LEU A 116 0.10 -4.05 4.82
N PHE A 117 1.32 -3.54 4.93
CA PHE A 117 1.60 -2.12 5.09
C PHE A 117 2.03 -1.52 3.75
N LEU A 118 1.44 -0.38 3.36
CA LEU A 118 1.76 0.30 2.10
C LEU A 118 2.05 1.77 2.36
N ASP A 119 3.23 2.21 1.96
CA ASP A 119 3.66 3.61 2.07
C ASP A 119 3.52 4.30 0.71
N GLU A 120 2.50 5.15 0.54
CA GLU A 120 2.18 5.89 -0.70
C GLU A 120 2.32 5.05 -1.99
N PRO A 121 1.67 3.87 -2.07
CA PRO A 121 2.01 2.84 -3.04
C PRO A 121 1.73 3.20 -4.51
N PHE A 122 0.97 4.28 -4.76
CA PHE A 122 0.54 4.66 -6.11
C PHE A 122 0.98 6.07 -6.52
N SER A 123 1.75 6.77 -5.67
CA SER A 123 2.08 8.19 -5.84
C SER A 123 2.87 8.51 -7.12
N ALA A 124 3.69 7.58 -7.60
CA ALA A 124 4.58 7.76 -8.76
C ALA A 124 4.09 7.05 -10.03
N LEU A 125 2.81 6.63 -10.08
CA LEU A 125 2.25 5.84 -11.17
C LEU A 125 1.37 6.68 -12.10
N ASP A 126 1.42 6.37 -13.39
CA ASP A 126 0.43 6.87 -14.34
C ASP A 126 -0.98 6.32 -14.03
N ILE A 127 -2.00 6.98 -14.58
CA ILE A 127 -3.42 6.69 -14.27
C ILE A 127 -3.79 5.25 -14.61
N GLY A 128 -3.28 4.71 -15.73
CA GLY A 128 -3.63 3.36 -16.18
C GLY A 128 -3.08 2.30 -15.25
N LEU A 129 -1.78 2.34 -14.96
CA LEU A 129 -1.10 1.42 -14.06
C LEU A 129 -1.64 1.53 -12.63
N LYS A 130 -1.94 2.77 -12.17
CA LYS A 130 -2.55 3.00 -10.87
C LYS A 130 -3.87 2.26 -10.72
N LYS A 131 -4.79 2.41 -11.70
CA LYS A 131 -6.08 1.71 -11.69
C LYS A 131 -5.92 0.19 -11.71
N GLU A 132 -5.00 -0.31 -12.51
CA GLU A 132 -4.72 -1.75 -12.62
C GLU A 132 -4.23 -2.32 -11.28
N LEU A 133 -3.20 -1.72 -10.67
CA LEU A 133 -2.66 -2.18 -9.39
C LEU A 133 -3.67 -2.04 -8.24
N GLN A 134 -4.50 -0.99 -8.25
CA GLN A 134 -5.60 -0.86 -7.29
C GLN A 134 -6.63 -1.99 -7.45
N SER A 135 -6.99 -2.35 -8.68
CA SER A 135 -7.90 -3.47 -8.95
C SER A 135 -7.32 -4.80 -8.46
N LEU A 136 -6.05 -5.09 -8.78
CA LEU A 136 -5.36 -6.29 -8.32
C LEU A 136 -5.28 -6.35 -6.79
N LEU A 137 -5.04 -5.22 -6.14
CA LEU A 137 -5.03 -5.14 -4.67
C LEU A 137 -6.41 -5.43 -4.09
N VAL A 138 -7.48 -4.84 -4.64
CA VAL A 138 -8.87 -5.09 -4.22
C VAL A 138 -9.22 -6.57 -4.38
N ASP A 139 -8.88 -7.19 -5.50
CA ASP A 139 -9.13 -8.61 -5.72
C ASP A 139 -8.36 -9.49 -4.72
N THR A 140 -7.11 -9.13 -4.41
CA THR A 140 -6.31 -9.85 -3.42
C THR A 140 -6.91 -9.71 -2.01
N ILE A 141 -7.33 -8.50 -1.61
CA ILE A 141 -7.99 -8.24 -0.32
C ILE A 141 -9.24 -9.11 -0.14
N GLU A 142 -10.12 -9.12 -1.16
CA GLU A 142 -11.39 -9.82 -1.08
C GLU A 142 -11.23 -11.36 -1.13
N ASN A 143 -10.30 -11.86 -1.94
CA ASN A 143 -10.11 -13.30 -2.13
C ASN A 143 -9.27 -13.94 -1.01
N GLU A 144 -8.28 -13.23 -0.47
CA GLU A 144 -7.30 -13.77 0.47
C GLU A 144 -7.54 -13.28 1.92
N LYS A 145 -8.63 -12.51 2.16
CA LYS A 145 -8.95 -11.90 3.48
C LYS A 145 -7.79 -11.08 4.05
N LEU A 146 -7.09 -10.39 3.17
CA LEU A 146 -5.92 -9.56 3.49
C LEU A 146 -6.36 -8.28 4.21
N SER A 147 -5.77 -8.00 5.37
CA SER A 147 -5.88 -6.70 6.02
C SER A 147 -4.82 -5.75 5.45
N VAL A 148 -5.18 -4.50 5.25
CA VAL A 148 -4.24 -3.49 4.73
C VAL A 148 -4.31 -2.23 5.58
N LEU A 149 -3.15 -1.72 5.95
CA LEU A 149 -2.95 -0.38 6.47
C LEU A 149 -2.04 0.38 5.51
N PHE A 150 -2.54 1.46 4.93
CA PHE A 150 -1.75 2.25 4.01
C PHE A 150 -1.83 3.75 4.28
N ILE A 151 -0.83 4.45 3.82
CA ILE A 151 -0.81 5.91 3.87
C ILE A 151 -0.86 6.45 2.45
N THR A 152 -1.58 7.55 2.30
CA THR A 152 -1.66 8.31 1.04
C THR A 152 -2.01 9.76 1.32
N HIS A 153 -1.63 10.65 0.43
CA HIS A 153 -2.11 12.03 0.39
C HIS A 153 -3.29 12.20 -0.60
N ASP A 154 -3.65 11.14 -1.34
CA ASP A 154 -4.73 11.14 -2.33
C ASP A 154 -6.04 10.62 -1.71
N LEU A 155 -7.01 11.51 -1.50
CA LEU A 155 -8.32 11.17 -0.95
C LEU A 155 -9.11 10.21 -1.84
N MET A 156 -8.89 10.25 -3.16
CA MET A 156 -9.56 9.34 -4.09
C MET A 156 -9.07 7.90 -3.90
N GLU A 157 -7.77 7.71 -3.68
CA GLU A 157 -7.21 6.40 -3.32
C GLU A 157 -7.79 5.89 -2.00
N ALA A 158 -7.81 6.75 -0.99
CA ALA A 158 -8.36 6.41 0.32
C ALA A 158 -9.83 5.98 0.21
N ILE A 159 -10.67 6.72 -0.51
CA ILE A 159 -12.08 6.38 -0.72
C ILE A 159 -12.23 5.09 -1.52
N ARG A 160 -11.43 4.90 -2.56
CA ARG A 160 -11.53 3.70 -3.42
C ARG A 160 -11.22 2.41 -2.67
N LEU A 161 -10.23 2.45 -1.77
CA LEU A 161 -9.64 1.23 -1.21
C LEU A 161 -10.04 0.96 0.24
N SER A 162 -10.32 1.99 1.06
CA SER A 162 -10.46 1.84 2.51
C SER A 162 -11.89 1.59 2.98
N ASP A 163 -12.04 0.87 4.07
CA ASP A 163 -13.28 0.83 4.86
C ASP A 163 -13.32 2.01 5.84
N GLU A 164 -12.14 2.41 6.34
CA GLU A 164 -11.98 3.53 7.25
C GLU A 164 -10.82 4.42 6.80
N ILE A 165 -11.02 5.73 6.84
CA ILE A 165 -10.03 6.76 6.53
C ILE A 165 -9.75 7.53 7.82
N LEU A 166 -8.51 7.43 8.30
CA LEU A 166 -8.03 8.16 9.48
C LEU A 166 -7.36 9.45 9.02
N VAL A 167 -7.81 10.58 9.54
CA VAL A 167 -7.21 11.88 9.25
C VAL A 167 -6.18 12.21 10.31
N LEU A 168 -4.93 12.34 9.88
CA LEU A 168 -3.81 12.72 10.74
C LEU A 168 -3.54 14.22 10.61
N LYS A 169 -3.49 14.92 11.74
CA LYS A 169 -3.03 16.30 11.87
C LYS A 169 -1.59 16.30 12.34
N ALA A 170 -0.75 17.14 11.72
CA ALA A 170 0.68 17.17 12.00
C ALA A 170 1.03 17.93 13.29
N GLU A 171 0.34 19.05 13.55
CA GLU A 171 0.71 19.97 14.61
C GLU A 171 -0.30 19.99 15.78
N PRO A 172 0.17 20.26 17.01
CA PRO A 172 1.57 20.41 17.48
C PRO A 172 2.30 19.07 17.62
N VAL A 173 1.57 17.96 17.66
CA VAL A 173 2.06 16.57 17.68
C VAL A 173 1.14 15.74 16.79
N GLY A 174 1.71 14.89 15.94
CA GLY A 174 0.93 14.05 15.03
C GLY A 174 -0.10 13.19 15.76
N HIS A 175 -1.39 13.38 15.49
CA HIS A 175 -2.47 12.59 16.08
C HIS A 175 -3.64 12.43 15.11
N ILE A 176 -4.43 11.38 15.31
CA ILE A 176 -5.65 11.13 14.53
C ILE A 176 -6.75 12.02 15.09
N ILE A 177 -7.31 12.89 14.24
CA ILE A 177 -8.35 13.85 14.63
C ILE A 177 -9.75 13.45 14.20
N LYS A 178 -9.86 12.60 13.16
CA LYS A 178 -11.15 12.15 12.65
C LYS A 178 -11.04 10.82 11.93
N THR A 179 -12.13 10.07 11.92
CA THR A 179 -12.28 8.84 11.15
C THR A 179 -13.53 8.93 10.30
N PHE A 180 -13.37 8.65 9.00
CA PHE A 180 -14.49 8.51 8.06
C PHE A 180 -14.67 7.04 7.71
N LYS A 181 -15.92 6.56 7.68
CA LYS A 181 -16.26 5.21 7.24
C LYS A 181 -16.83 5.24 5.83
N ILE A 182 -16.41 4.28 5.01
CA ILE A 182 -16.90 4.08 3.64
C ILE A 182 -17.67 2.76 3.59
N GLU A 183 -18.99 2.82 3.68
CA GLU A 183 -19.83 1.62 3.81
C GLU A 183 -20.02 0.86 2.48
N LYS A 184 -19.96 1.58 1.31
CA LYS A 184 -20.14 0.94 0.01
C LYS A 184 -19.03 -0.10 -0.23
N PRO A 185 -19.35 -1.35 -0.63
CA PRO A 185 -18.35 -2.37 -0.92
C PRO A 185 -17.34 -1.92 -1.99
N ARG A 186 -16.05 -2.20 -1.80
CA ARG A 186 -14.95 -1.74 -2.67
C ARG A 186 -15.18 -2.01 -4.15
N LYS A 187 -15.59 -3.25 -4.51
CA LYS A 187 -15.85 -3.63 -5.91
C LYS A 187 -17.00 -2.85 -6.57
N GLN A 188 -17.86 -2.20 -5.80
CA GLN A 188 -18.96 -1.39 -6.28
C GLN A 188 -18.64 0.10 -6.37
N ARG A 189 -17.43 0.52 -5.94
CA ARG A 189 -16.99 1.92 -5.96
C ARG A 189 -16.47 2.29 -7.34
N ASP A 190 -17.38 2.72 -8.21
CA ASP A 190 -17.04 3.30 -9.50
C ASP A 190 -16.41 4.70 -9.38
N ASP A 191 -15.93 5.24 -10.48
CA ASP A 191 -15.28 6.56 -10.49
C ASP A 191 -16.25 7.65 -10.02
N THR A 192 -17.54 7.59 -10.42
CA THR A 192 -18.58 8.56 -10.01
C THR A 192 -18.71 8.60 -8.49
N PHE A 193 -18.85 7.44 -7.85
CA PHE A 193 -18.90 7.35 -6.39
C PHE A 193 -17.66 7.95 -5.74
N VAL A 194 -16.47 7.63 -6.25
CA VAL A 194 -15.21 8.13 -5.71
C VAL A 194 -15.15 9.65 -5.81
N TYR A 195 -15.52 10.25 -6.95
CA TYR A 195 -15.56 11.71 -7.12
C TYR A 195 -16.56 12.38 -6.17
N GLU A 196 -17.77 11.85 -6.06
CA GLU A 196 -18.80 12.40 -5.17
C GLU A 196 -18.38 12.36 -3.69
N GLN A 197 -17.80 11.24 -3.25
CA GLN A 197 -17.31 11.14 -1.87
C GLN A 197 -16.10 12.05 -1.63
N THR A 198 -15.19 12.17 -2.60
CA THR A 198 -14.08 13.12 -2.51
C THR A 198 -14.59 14.55 -2.36
N ALA A 199 -15.56 14.95 -3.18
CA ALA A 199 -16.16 16.29 -3.09
C ALA A 199 -16.84 16.55 -1.73
N LYS A 200 -17.41 15.51 -1.09
CA LYS A 200 -17.97 15.62 0.27
C LYS A 200 -16.88 15.77 1.32
N LEU A 201 -15.81 14.95 1.23
CA LEU A 201 -14.70 15.04 2.17
C LEU A 201 -13.98 16.39 2.08
N LEU A 202 -13.79 16.93 0.89
CA LEU A 202 -13.16 18.24 0.66
C LEU A 202 -13.97 19.43 1.24
N LYS A 203 -15.24 19.24 1.60
CA LYS A 203 -16.06 20.24 2.30
C LYS A 203 -16.00 20.10 3.83
N ASP A 204 -15.39 19.04 4.34
CA ASP A 204 -15.26 18.80 5.76
C ASP A 204 -14.16 19.70 6.36
N GLU A 205 -14.51 20.48 7.39
CA GLU A 205 -13.58 21.42 8.02
C GLU A 205 -12.30 20.75 8.54
N THR A 206 -12.40 19.48 8.96
CA THR A 206 -11.24 18.71 9.41
C THR A 206 -10.28 18.43 8.28
N ILE A 207 -10.78 18.05 7.10
CA ILE A 207 -9.97 17.84 5.89
C ILE A 207 -9.34 19.15 5.44
N ILE A 208 -10.15 20.22 5.36
CA ILE A 208 -9.69 21.55 4.95
C ILE A 208 -8.53 21.99 5.85
N SER A 209 -8.72 21.93 7.16
CA SER A 209 -7.70 22.36 8.13
C SER A 209 -6.46 21.45 8.14
N SER A 210 -6.62 20.14 7.92
CA SER A 210 -5.50 19.18 7.96
C SER A 210 -4.62 19.25 6.73
N PHE A 211 -5.21 19.55 5.57
CA PHE A 211 -4.50 19.66 4.30
C PHE A 211 -4.13 21.10 3.93
N GLU A 212 -4.38 22.07 4.84
CA GLU A 212 -4.14 23.50 4.61
C GLU A 212 -4.79 23.99 3.30
N LEU A 213 -5.98 23.49 3.00
CA LEU A 213 -6.72 23.86 1.82
C LEU A 213 -7.31 25.26 2.04
N GLU A 214 -6.76 26.29 1.37
CA GLU A 214 -7.42 27.59 1.30
C GLU A 214 -8.70 27.46 0.46
N LEU A 215 -9.86 27.63 1.07
CA LEU A 215 -11.11 27.83 0.37
C LEU A 215 -11.05 29.23 -0.28
N ARG A 216 -10.68 29.29 -1.54
CA ARG A 216 -10.82 30.51 -2.37
C ARG A 216 -12.24 30.65 -2.89
#